data_9531f5ca63422a8c3dbd712969f23aa0
#
_entry.id   9531f5ca63422a8c3dbd712969f23aa0
#
_cell.length_a   1.000
_cell.length_b   1.000
_cell.length_c   1.000
_cell.angle_alpha   90.00
_cell.angle_beta   90.00
_cell.angle_gamma   90.00
#
_symmetry.space_group_name_H-M   'P 1'
#
loop_
_entity.id
_entity.type
_entity.pdbx_description
1 polymer ?
#
loop_
_entity_poly.entity_id
_entity_poly.type
_entity_poly.pdbx_seq_one_letter_code
_entity_poly.pdbx_strand_id
1 'polypeptide(L)'
;MDRYVTKKSIVNCPPRLNQVIIAHTLFKSCISMLERPNPDELLAKYEIKPKHGKLTLFLGAAAGVGKTYTMLKSLRDLIDDKVDVVIAYVESHGRAETQAAIPAEVEQIPLKSINYNGHQLRELDIDAILARKPQLVVIDELAHSNVSGSRNNKRYQDVLEILTAGIDVYSALNIQHIESLNDVVGKITEVKISETVPDFILQIADEVKLIDVTPDELIERLRDGKIYSKERATTALENFFRKGNLIALREMALLKTAHKVEQQVVKYRSEKDIEAVWASHENLMTLIEPGYSSEKIIRSGKAMFDRGFKNWFVVYIESQRLAGKPLAEREKLLSLLELARKLGAKIIALNGDNPSEVLLNFARENNINTLMLSQYRISLYYRLFGSSLVDKISELAPEINLQLINDEFTPAKAKLTFELESKRTFNWHKIIKGSLINLAIFFSLGFALLPLSRFIANENIIMVYFLFIILTNRHRGLVSATIAALFATISFYFFFIAPRFSFAVSDLQYLLTFAIMAGVGTLFNLVNGNLRYQAQKQRNLHQQIRQL
;
A
#
# COMPACT_ATOMS: atom_id res chain seq x y z
N MET A 1 22.49 51.35 3.73
CA MET A 1 22.58 51.48 5.19
C MET A 1 22.10 50.18 5.74
N ASP A 2 22.98 49.33 5.95
CA ASP A 2 23.65 48.73 7.13
C ASP A 2 22.85 47.59 7.75
N ARG A 3 23.31 46.40 7.46
CA ARG A 3 24.12 45.45 8.25
C ARG A 3 23.49 45.05 9.59
N TYR A 4 23.11 43.76 9.68
CA TYR A 4 23.50 42.94 10.82
C TYR A 4 23.69 41.47 10.42
N VAL A 5 24.96 41.08 10.34
CA VAL A 5 25.44 39.71 10.23
C VAL A 5 25.62 39.17 11.66
N THR A 6 24.90 38.16 12.06
CA THR A 6 25.20 37.40 13.28
C THR A 6 26.01 36.16 12.92
N LYS A 7 27.26 36.17 13.35
CA LYS A 7 28.18 35.04 13.40
C LYS A 7 27.61 33.91 14.27
N LYS A 8 27.40 32.73 13.71
CA LYS A 8 27.29 31.49 14.46
C LYS A 8 28.64 30.76 14.40
N SER A 9 29.13 30.46 15.60
CA SER A 9 30.35 29.76 15.92
C SER A 9 30.41 28.38 15.24
N ILE A 10 31.48 28.18 14.47
CA ILE A 10 31.86 26.91 13.87
C ILE A 10 32.53 26.07 14.96
N VAL A 11 31.87 24.98 15.37
CA VAL A 11 32.50 23.95 16.22
C VAL A 11 33.40 23.12 15.30
N ASN A 12 34.69 23.13 15.60
CA ASN A 12 35.71 22.32 14.93
C ASN A 12 35.45 20.82 15.21
N CYS A 13 34.99 20.09 14.21
CA CYS A 13 35.00 18.62 14.19
C CYS A 13 36.18 18.12 13.35
N PRO A 14 36.83 17.04 13.76
CA PRO A 14 38.05 16.56 13.12
C PRO A 14 37.79 16.07 11.69
N PRO A 15 38.72 16.28 10.74
CA PRO A 15 38.47 16.17 9.28
C PRO A 15 38.21 14.74 8.75
N ARG A 16 38.26 13.72 9.56
CA ARG A 16 38.05 12.32 9.13
C ARG A 16 36.59 11.84 9.17
N LEU A 17 35.70 12.51 9.93
CA LEU A 17 34.28 12.11 9.98
C LEU A 17 33.47 12.69 8.82
N ASN A 18 33.84 13.87 8.32
CA ASN A 18 33.10 14.52 7.22
C ASN A 18 33.23 13.80 5.87
N GLN A 19 34.33 13.11 5.60
CA GLN A 19 34.51 12.37 4.34
C GLN A 19 33.64 11.10 4.27
N VAL A 20 33.35 10.45 5.38
CA VAL A 20 32.51 9.26 5.41
C VAL A 20 31.04 9.63 5.27
N ILE A 21 30.60 10.72 5.89
CA ILE A 21 29.20 11.20 5.80
C ILE A 21 28.91 11.73 4.39
N ILE A 22 29.84 12.48 3.78
CA ILE A 22 29.69 12.98 2.40
C ILE A 22 29.72 11.82 1.40
N ALA A 23 30.57 10.83 1.57
CA ALA A 23 30.60 9.64 0.71
C ALA A 23 29.31 8.82 0.84
N HIS A 24 28.75 8.69 2.05
CA HIS A 24 27.50 7.96 2.26
C HIS A 24 26.28 8.71 1.70
N THR A 25 26.26 10.04 1.78
CA THR A 25 25.19 10.87 1.22
C THR A 25 25.26 10.95 -0.31
N LEU A 26 26.45 11.06 -0.87
CA LEU A 26 26.68 11.00 -2.31
C LEU A 26 26.40 9.61 -2.90
N PHE A 27 26.71 8.54 -2.15
CA PHE A 27 26.40 7.18 -2.57
C PHE A 27 24.90 6.88 -2.54
N LYS A 28 24.16 7.38 -1.54
CA LYS A 28 22.69 7.31 -1.51
C LYS A 28 22.04 8.12 -2.63
N SER A 29 22.57 9.33 -2.93
CA SER A 29 22.08 10.17 -4.02
C SER A 29 22.38 9.57 -5.40
N CYS A 30 23.51 8.86 -5.58
CA CYS A 30 23.83 8.15 -6.82
C CYS A 30 22.98 6.90 -7.04
N ILE A 31 22.58 6.19 -5.97
CA ILE A 31 21.73 4.99 -6.09
C ILE A 31 20.29 5.39 -6.43
N SER A 32 19.78 6.51 -5.90
CA SER A 32 18.45 7.02 -6.27
C SER A 32 18.37 7.56 -7.71
N MET A 33 19.52 7.93 -8.31
CA MET A 33 19.60 8.31 -9.73
C MET A 33 19.72 7.12 -10.69
N LEU A 34 19.93 5.89 -10.19
CA LEU A 34 20.12 4.68 -11.02
C LEU A 34 18.87 3.80 -11.14
N GLU A 35 17.82 4.06 -10.38
CA GLU A 35 16.50 3.49 -10.67
C GLU A 35 15.83 4.32 -11.77
N ARG A 36 16.04 3.91 -13.02
CA ARG A 36 15.20 4.42 -14.10
C ARG A 36 13.76 4.11 -13.77
N PRO A 37 12.87 5.11 -13.66
CA PRO A 37 11.45 4.85 -13.50
C PRO A 37 10.99 3.92 -14.62
N ASN A 38 10.09 3.00 -14.29
CA ASN A 38 9.54 2.05 -15.25
C ASN A 38 8.96 2.83 -16.44
N PRO A 39 9.42 2.58 -17.68
CA PRO A 39 8.92 3.31 -18.85
C PRO A 39 7.40 3.25 -19.00
N ASP A 40 6.78 2.12 -18.57
CA ASP A 40 5.33 1.93 -18.64
C ASP A 40 4.60 2.79 -17.60
N GLU A 41 5.19 3.01 -16.41
CA GLU A 41 4.65 3.96 -15.41
C GLU A 41 4.80 5.42 -15.84
N LEU A 42 5.89 5.74 -16.55
CA LEU A 42 6.06 7.06 -17.14
C LEU A 42 5.07 7.28 -18.29
N LEU A 43 4.87 6.30 -19.16
CA LEU A 43 3.87 6.36 -20.24
C LEU A 43 2.46 6.49 -19.67
N ALA A 44 2.10 5.76 -18.62
CA ALA A 44 0.80 5.88 -17.95
C ALA A 44 0.58 7.26 -17.29
N LYS A 45 1.64 7.95 -16.85
CA LYS A 45 1.58 9.35 -16.37
C LYS A 45 1.38 10.36 -17.51
N TYR A 46 1.80 10.04 -18.71
CA TYR A 46 1.72 10.93 -19.90
C TYR A 46 0.65 10.48 -20.91
N GLU A 47 0.03 9.33 -20.74
CA GLU A 47 -1.18 9.02 -21.51
C GLU A 47 -2.21 10.10 -21.24
N ILE A 48 -2.53 10.87 -22.29
CA ILE A 48 -3.66 11.79 -22.31
C ILE A 48 -4.91 10.91 -22.18
N LYS A 49 -5.32 10.64 -20.94
CA LYS A 49 -6.63 10.01 -20.68
C LYS A 49 -7.65 10.85 -21.43
N PRO A 50 -8.54 10.26 -22.24
CA PRO A 50 -9.63 11.02 -22.85
C PRO A 50 -10.31 11.82 -21.74
N LYS A 51 -10.52 13.12 -21.98
CA LYS A 51 -11.06 14.04 -20.97
C LYS A 51 -12.43 13.53 -20.55
N HIS A 52 -12.47 12.80 -19.44
CA HIS A 52 -13.72 12.34 -18.84
C HIS A 52 -14.28 13.49 -18.01
N GLY A 53 -15.58 13.77 -18.15
CA GLY A 53 -16.24 14.80 -17.38
C GLY A 53 -16.20 14.48 -15.88
N LYS A 54 -16.26 15.50 -15.02
CA LYS A 54 -16.26 15.36 -13.57
C LYS A 54 -17.67 15.26 -13.03
N LEU A 55 -17.89 14.33 -12.10
CA LEU A 55 -19.15 14.20 -11.39
C LEU A 55 -19.07 14.85 -10.01
N THR A 56 -19.83 15.92 -9.78
CA THR A 56 -20.05 16.47 -8.43
C THR A 56 -21.45 16.05 -7.95
N LEU A 57 -21.47 15.30 -6.84
CA LEU A 57 -22.69 14.74 -6.28
C LEU A 57 -23.11 15.46 -5.00
N PHE A 58 -24.31 16.04 -4.98
CA PHE A 58 -24.93 16.64 -3.81
C PHE A 58 -25.71 15.56 -3.05
N LEU A 59 -25.12 15.08 -1.95
CA LEU A 59 -25.67 13.98 -1.16
C LEU A 59 -26.44 14.51 0.05
N GLY A 60 -27.60 13.94 0.35
CA GLY A 60 -28.34 14.29 1.54
C GLY A 60 -29.00 13.09 2.21
N ALA A 61 -29.31 13.22 3.50
CA ALA A 61 -29.93 12.17 4.29
C ALA A 61 -31.37 11.86 3.85
N ALA A 62 -32.13 12.88 3.42
CA ALA A 62 -33.54 12.74 3.02
C ALA A 62 -33.96 13.84 2.05
N ALA A 63 -35.22 13.76 1.58
CA ALA A 63 -35.85 14.86 0.86
C ALA A 63 -35.99 16.10 1.75
N GLY A 64 -35.85 17.32 1.19
CA GLY A 64 -36.03 18.58 1.91
C GLY A 64 -34.80 19.12 2.64
N VAL A 65 -33.65 18.42 2.64
CA VAL A 65 -32.39 18.94 3.21
C VAL A 65 -31.80 20.11 2.44
N GLY A 66 -32.24 20.37 1.19
CA GLY A 66 -31.81 21.52 0.39
C GLY A 66 -30.76 21.21 -0.68
N LYS A 67 -30.61 19.95 -1.10
CA LYS A 67 -29.64 19.52 -2.14
C LYS A 67 -29.77 20.34 -3.43
N THR A 68 -30.96 20.30 -4.05
CA THR A 68 -31.26 21.01 -5.30
C THR A 68 -31.04 22.50 -5.17
N TYR A 69 -31.47 23.11 -4.07
CA TYR A 69 -31.26 24.52 -3.77
C TYR A 69 -29.77 24.87 -3.71
N THR A 70 -28.99 24.10 -2.95
CA THR A 70 -27.54 24.33 -2.80
C THR A 70 -26.81 24.08 -4.13
N MET A 71 -27.21 23.08 -4.87
CA MET A 71 -26.67 22.79 -6.20
C MET A 71 -26.88 23.98 -7.14
N LEU A 72 -28.10 24.50 -7.22
CA LEU A 72 -28.42 25.68 -8.04
C LEU A 72 -27.69 26.94 -7.57
N LYS A 73 -27.60 27.15 -6.25
CA LYS A 73 -26.88 28.28 -5.70
C LYS A 73 -25.39 28.26 -6.05
N SER A 74 -24.79 27.07 -6.10
CA SER A 74 -23.37 26.92 -6.46
C SER A 74 -23.06 27.22 -7.93
N LEU A 75 -24.08 27.36 -8.78
CA LEU A 75 -23.88 27.75 -10.17
C LEU A 75 -23.49 29.22 -10.34
N ARG A 76 -23.82 30.09 -9.38
CA ARG A 76 -23.51 31.52 -9.48
C ARG A 76 -22.01 31.78 -9.61
N ASP A 77 -21.22 31.13 -8.77
CA ASP A 77 -19.75 31.27 -8.81
C ASP A 77 -19.19 30.81 -10.17
N LEU A 78 -19.75 29.71 -10.74
CA LEU A 78 -19.34 29.19 -12.03
C LEU A 78 -19.75 30.10 -13.21
N ILE A 79 -20.91 30.75 -13.09
CA ILE A 79 -21.38 31.71 -14.09
C ILE A 79 -20.50 32.97 -14.06
N ASP A 80 -20.15 33.44 -12.88
CA ASP A 80 -19.22 34.57 -12.69
C ASP A 80 -17.84 34.24 -13.27
N ASP A 81 -17.42 32.99 -13.17
CA ASP A 81 -16.18 32.46 -13.77
C ASP A 81 -16.31 32.15 -15.28
N LYS A 82 -17.45 32.48 -15.91
CA LYS A 82 -17.76 32.28 -17.33
C LYS A 82 -17.73 30.80 -17.78
N VAL A 83 -18.04 29.89 -16.89
CA VAL A 83 -18.21 28.48 -17.24
C VAL A 83 -19.52 28.33 -18.03
N ASP A 84 -19.46 27.59 -19.15
CA ASP A 84 -20.65 27.30 -19.97
C ASP A 84 -21.51 26.22 -19.28
N VAL A 85 -22.53 26.68 -18.54
CA VAL A 85 -23.43 25.86 -17.73
C VAL A 85 -24.80 25.76 -18.38
N VAL A 86 -25.37 24.55 -18.41
CA VAL A 86 -26.77 24.34 -18.81
C VAL A 86 -27.55 23.55 -17.76
N ILE A 87 -28.84 23.77 -17.66
CA ILE A 87 -29.75 22.98 -16.83
C ILE A 87 -30.51 22.03 -17.73
N ALA A 88 -30.33 20.73 -17.57
CA ALA A 88 -31.04 19.74 -18.34
C ALA A 88 -32.25 19.15 -17.59
N TYR A 89 -32.16 18.98 -16.28
CA TYR A 89 -33.26 18.56 -15.45
C TYR A 89 -33.10 19.08 -14.00
N VAL A 90 -34.14 19.76 -13.51
CA VAL A 90 -34.25 20.17 -12.11
C VAL A 90 -35.71 20.01 -11.69
N GLU A 91 -35.91 19.29 -10.57
CA GLU A 91 -37.25 19.11 -10.01
C GLU A 91 -37.48 20.05 -8.82
N SER A 92 -38.31 21.04 -9.02
CA SER A 92 -38.63 22.01 -7.95
C SER A 92 -39.70 21.50 -6.96
N HIS A 93 -40.46 20.48 -7.34
CA HIS A 93 -41.64 19.98 -6.59
C HIS A 93 -42.62 21.09 -6.17
N GLY A 94 -42.70 22.16 -6.94
CA GLY A 94 -43.56 23.32 -6.63
C GLY A 94 -43.04 24.23 -5.49
N ARG A 95 -41.77 24.10 -5.09
CA ARG A 95 -41.15 24.92 -4.07
C ARG A 95 -40.67 26.25 -4.63
N ALA A 96 -41.26 27.34 -4.16
CA ALA A 96 -40.96 28.69 -4.65
C ALA A 96 -39.48 29.08 -4.47
N GLU A 97 -38.86 28.67 -3.34
CA GLU A 97 -37.44 28.93 -3.07
C GLU A 97 -36.50 28.23 -4.07
N THR A 98 -36.79 26.97 -4.45
CA THR A 98 -36.02 26.23 -5.43
C THR A 98 -36.20 26.82 -6.82
N GLN A 99 -37.42 27.20 -7.19
CA GLN A 99 -37.73 27.84 -8.47
C GLN A 99 -37.02 29.19 -8.60
N ALA A 100 -37.00 30.00 -7.54
CA ALA A 100 -36.30 31.30 -7.49
C ALA A 100 -34.77 31.16 -7.50
N ALA A 101 -34.22 29.97 -7.14
CA ALA A 101 -32.81 29.71 -7.16
C ALA A 101 -32.26 29.35 -8.56
N ILE A 102 -33.13 29.06 -9.52
CA ILE A 102 -32.72 28.81 -10.92
C ILE A 102 -32.26 30.15 -11.52
N PRO A 103 -30.96 30.26 -11.91
CA PRO A 103 -30.47 31.49 -12.52
C PRO A 103 -31.14 31.74 -13.86
N ALA A 104 -31.65 32.95 -14.07
CA ALA A 104 -32.39 33.31 -15.28
C ALA A 104 -31.53 33.34 -16.56
N GLU A 105 -30.22 33.54 -16.36
CA GLU A 105 -29.19 33.60 -17.40
C GLU A 105 -28.74 32.23 -17.92
N VAL A 106 -29.06 31.13 -17.18
CA VAL A 106 -28.63 29.79 -17.54
C VAL A 106 -29.61 29.17 -18.53
N GLU A 107 -29.08 28.68 -19.64
CA GLU A 107 -29.84 27.94 -20.65
C GLU A 107 -30.46 26.67 -20.06
N GLN A 108 -31.76 26.46 -20.30
CA GLN A 108 -32.44 25.23 -19.96
C GLN A 108 -32.69 24.41 -21.22
N ILE A 109 -32.15 23.18 -21.25
CA ILE A 109 -32.39 22.26 -22.39
C ILE A 109 -33.81 21.74 -22.28
N PRO A 110 -34.61 21.83 -23.39
CA PRO A 110 -35.97 21.31 -23.39
C PRO A 110 -36.02 19.81 -23.15
N LEU A 111 -36.95 19.37 -22.32
CA LEU A 111 -37.16 17.94 -22.08
C LEU A 111 -37.78 17.25 -23.27
N LYS A 112 -37.38 16.00 -23.53
CA LYS A 112 -37.94 15.14 -24.58
C LYS A 112 -39.27 14.59 -24.14
N SER A 113 -40.32 14.77 -24.97
CA SER A 113 -41.64 14.19 -24.72
C SER A 113 -41.69 12.75 -25.21
N ILE A 114 -42.02 11.81 -24.32
CA ILE A 114 -42.18 10.39 -24.63
C ILE A 114 -43.64 9.99 -24.41
N ASN A 115 -44.27 9.37 -25.42
CA ASN A 115 -45.63 8.87 -25.28
C ASN A 115 -45.62 7.48 -24.64
N TYR A 116 -46.18 7.38 -23.45
CA TYR A 116 -46.28 6.12 -22.71
C TYR A 116 -47.72 5.88 -22.28
N ASN A 117 -48.35 4.81 -22.77
CA ASN A 117 -49.74 4.46 -22.49
C ASN A 117 -50.76 5.60 -22.70
N GLY A 118 -50.55 6.42 -23.75
CA GLY A 118 -51.42 7.54 -24.07
C GLY A 118 -51.15 8.83 -23.28
N HIS A 119 -50.18 8.83 -22.39
CA HIS A 119 -49.74 10.01 -21.65
C HIS A 119 -48.38 10.51 -22.18
N GLN A 120 -48.24 11.82 -22.31
CA GLN A 120 -46.97 12.45 -22.65
C GLN A 120 -46.18 12.67 -21.35
N LEU A 121 -45.08 11.93 -21.20
CA LEU A 121 -44.12 12.08 -20.09
C LEU A 121 -42.89 12.81 -20.59
N ARG A 122 -42.22 13.57 -19.70
CA ARG A 122 -41.05 14.38 -20.04
C ARG A 122 -39.81 13.77 -19.43
N GLU A 123 -38.84 13.52 -20.27
CA GLU A 123 -37.54 12.95 -19.85
C GLU A 123 -36.37 13.78 -20.35
N LEU A 124 -35.18 13.50 -19.81
CA LEU A 124 -33.94 14.11 -20.21
C LEU A 124 -33.67 13.91 -21.73
N ASP A 125 -33.28 14.96 -22.43
CA ASP A 125 -32.84 14.86 -23.84
C ASP A 125 -31.30 14.78 -23.89
N ILE A 126 -30.76 13.55 -23.83
CA ILE A 126 -29.32 13.30 -23.90
C ILE A 126 -28.75 13.76 -25.25
N ASP A 127 -29.49 13.53 -26.34
CA ASP A 127 -29.02 13.88 -27.69
C ASP A 127 -28.83 15.39 -27.82
N ALA A 128 -29.74 16.19 -27.25
CA ALA A 128 -29.61 17.64 -27.19
C ALA A 128 -28.42 18.10 -26.35
N ILE A 129 -28.17 17.46 -25.17
CA ILE A 129 -27.03 17.76 -24.31
C ILE A 129 -25.70 17.46 -25.04
N LEU A 130 -25.59 16.29 -25.66
CA LEU A 130 -24.38 15.87 -26.37
C LEU A 130 -24.11 16.73 -27.61
N ALA A 131 -25.17 17.20 -28.29
CA ALA A 131 -25.05 18.11 -29.44
C ALA A 131 -24.61 19.53 -28.98
N ARG A 132 -25.14 20.02 -27.85
CA ARG A 132 -24.84 21.34 -27.28
C ARG A 132 -23.41 21.43 -26.73
N LYS A 133 -22.89 20.32 -26.16
CA LYS A 133 -21.54 20.20 -25.57
C LYS A 133 -21.20 21.28 -24.56
N PRO A 134 -21.99 21.49 -23.51
CA PRO A 134 -21.67 22.44 -22.47
C PRO A 134 -20.44 22.00 -21.68
N GLN A 135 -19.83 22.91 -20.90
CA GLN A 135 -18.78 22.54 -19.96
C GLN A 135 -19.36 21.80 -18.74
N LEU A 136 -20.52 22.25 -18.24
CA LEU A 136 -21.22 21.66 -17.11
C LEU A 136 -22.71 21.52 -17.39
N VAL A 137 -23.28 20.38 -17.03
CA VAL A 137 -24.75 20.16 -17.07
C VAL A 137 -25.28 19.82 -15.68
N VAL A 138 -26.42 20.39 -15.35
CA VAL A 138 -27.14 20.12 -14.08
C VAL A 138 -28.25 19.12 -14.34
N ILE A 139 -28.22 18.00 -13.60
CA ILE A 139 -29.18 16.90 -13.70
C ILE A 139 -29.56 16.45 -12.29
N ASP A 140 -30.74 16.83 -11.83
CA ASP A 140 -31.26 16.44 -10.51
C ASP A 140 -31.84 15.01 -10.51
N GLU A 141 -32.15 14.47 -9.35
CA GLU A 141 -32.78 13.16 -9.15
C GLU A 141 -32.03 11.99 -9.83
N LEU A 142 -30.76 11.79 -9.48
CA LEU A 142 -29.89 10.76 -10.09
C LEU A 142 -30.47 9.34 -10.02
N ALA A 143 -31.31 9.03 -9.03
CA ALA A 143 -31.90 7.71 -8.85
C ALA A 143 -33.13 7.44 -9.72
N HIS A 144 -33.60 8.44 -10.46
CA HIS A 144 -34.80 8.33 -11.26
C HIS A 144 -34.76 7.15 -12.26
N SER A 145 -35.90 6.45 -12.38
CA SER A 145 -36.09 5.42 -13.40
C SER A 145 -36.77 6.05 -14.62
N ASN A 146 -36.05 6.12 -15.74
CA ASN A 146 -36.53 6.72 -16.95
C ASN A 146 -37.77 5.97 -17.53
N VAL A 147 -38.61 6.69 -18.20
CA VAL A 147 -39.80 6.13 -18.83
C VAL A 147 -39.41 5.08 -19.90
N SER A 148 -40.17 4.00 -19.99
CA SER A 148 -39.97 2.98 -21.03
C SER A 148 -40.03 3.61 -22.44
N GLY A 149 -38.99 3.37 -23.22
CA GLY A 149 -38.78 4.04 -24.52
C GLY A 149 -37.73 5.15 -24.47
N SER A 150 -37.19 5.49 -23.29
CA SER A 150 -36.00 6.31 -23.15
C SER A 150 -34.76 5.56 -23.63
N ARG A 151 -33.67 6.30 -23.93
CA ARG A 151 -32.40 5.74 -24.39
C ARG A 151 -31.76 4.81 -23.36
N ASN A 152 -31.78 5.19 -22.10
CA ASN A 152 -31.31 4.39 -20.96
C ASN A 152 -32.49 4.16 -19.99
N ASN A 153 -32.42 3.06 -19.22
CA ASN A 153 -33.47 2.72 -18.25
C ASN A 153 -33.38 3.55 -16.96
N LYS A 154 -32.20 4.11 -16.66
CA LYS A 154 -31.94 4.84 -15.42
C LYS A 154 -31.18 6.13 -15.70
N ARG A 155 -31.50 7.20 -14.97
CA ARG A 155 -30.87 8.51 -15.12
C ARG A 155 -29.37 8.49 -14.83
N TYR A 156 -28.89 7.67 -13.89
CA TYR A 156 -27.46 7.54 -13.66
C TYR A 156 -26.71 7.00 -14.89
N GLN A 157 -27.34 6.21 -15.76
CA GLN A 157 -26.75 5.72 -17.01
C GLN A 157 -26.62 6.87 -18.03
N ASP A 158 -27.60 7.77 -18.06
CA ASP A 158 -27.53 8.99 -18.87
C ASP A 158 -26.35 9.86 -18.44
N VAL A 159 -26.19 10.03 -17.12
CA VAL A 159 -25.06 10.78 -16.54
C VAL A 159 -23.73 10.15 -16.91
N LEU A 160 -23.60 8.82 -16.86
CA LEU A 160 -22.37 8.13 -17.27
C LEU A 160 -22.00 8.38 -18.73
N GLU A 161 -22.98 8.41 -19.61
CA GLU A 161 -22.77 8.69 -21.03
C GLU A 161 -22.29 10.13 -21.25
N ILE A 162 -22.89 11.09 -20.55
CA ILE A 162 -22.52 12.50 -20.61
C ILE A 162 -21.09 12.71 -20.07
N LEU A 163 -20.73 12.06 -18.96
CA LEU A 163 -19.36 12.09 -18.41
C LEU A 163 -18.35 11.50 -19.39
N THR A 164 -18.71 10.41 -20.08
CA THR A 164 -17.85 9.80 -21.11
C THR A 164 -17.62 10.73 -22.30
N ALA A 165 -18.58 11.60 -22.60
CA ALA A 165 -18.42 12.64 -23.63
C ALA A 165 -17.55 13.83 -23.18
N GLY A 166 -17.05 13.83 -21.94
CA GLY A 166 -16.16 14.86 -21.40
C GLY A 166 -16.88 16.09 -20.83
N ILE A 167 -18.18 15.97 -20.54
CA ILE A 167 -19.02 17.03 -19.98
C ILE A 167 -19.12 16.83 -18.48
N ASP A 168 -18.89 17.87 -17.69
CA ASP A 168 -19.00 17.84 -16.23
C ASP A 168 -20.49 17.77 -15.82
N VAL A 169 -20.79 17.07 -14.74
CA VAL A 169 -22.17 16.88 -14.26
C VAL A 169 -22.31 17.25 -12.79
N TYR A 170 -23.29 18.08 -12.48
CA TYR A 170 -23.82 18.28 -11.13
C TYR A 170 -25.10 17.49 -10.97
N SER A 171 -25.18 16.65 -9.93
CA SER A 171 -26.37 15.86 -9.67
C SER A 171 -26.67 15.73 -8.18
N ALA A 172 -27.91 15.41 -7.82
CA ALA A 172 -28.31 15.24 -6.44
C ALA A 172 -28.82 13.83 -6.13
N LEU A 173 -28.49 13.33 -4.95
CA LEU A 173 -28.86 11.99 -4.48
C LEU A 173 -29.22 11.99 -3.00
N ASN A 174 -30.24 11.23 -2.62
CA ASN A 174 -30.52 10.90 -1.22
C ASN A 174 -29.84 9.59 -0.86
N ILE A 175 -29.36 9.48 0.40
CA ILE A 175 -28.68 8.28 0.92
C ILE A 175 -29.50 7.00 0.75
N GLN A 176 -30.82 7.12 0.86
CA GLN A 176 -31.78 6.00 0.74
C GLN A 176 -31.75 5.29 -0.62
N HIS A 177 -31.33 5.98 -1.67
CA HIS A 177 -31.27 5.45 -3.02
C HIS A 177 -29.98 4.69 -3.34
N ILE A 178 -29.04 4.60 -2.40
CA ILE A 178 -27.83 3.79 -2.57
C ILE A 178 -28.16 2.31 -2.40
N GLU A 179 -27.84 1.51 -3.40
CA GLU A 179 -28.24 0.11 -3.49
C GLU A 179 -27.85 -0.72 -2.27
N SER A 180 -26.61 -0.60 -1.79
CA SER A 180 -26.14 -1.33 -0.60
C SER A 180 -26.85 -0.96 0.71
N LEU A 181 -27.52 0.18 0.75
CA LEU A 181 -28.22 0.66 1.93
C LEU A 181 -29.73 0.41 1.89
N ASN A 182 -30.27 -0.01 0.74
CA ASN A 182 -31.72 -0.14 0.52
C ASN A 182 -32.39 -1.02 1.57
N ASP A 183 -31.85 -2.22 1.85
CA ASP A 183 -32.40 -3.15 2.84
C ASP A 183 -32.39 -2.58 4.26
N VAL A 184 -31.32 -1.86 4.61
CA VAL A 184 -31.16 -1.25 5.94
C VAL A 184 -32.14 -0.09 6.10
N VAL A 185 -32.21 0.77 5.09
CA VAL A 185 -33.16 1.91 5.07
C VAL A 185 -34.58 1.41 5.10
N GLY A 186 -34.93 0.38 4.30
CA GLY A 186 -36.25 -0.23 4.30
C GLY A 186 -36.67 -0.76 5.68
N LYS A 187 -35.75 -1.39 6.43
CA LYS A 187 -35.99 -1.86 7.81
C LYS A 187 -36.17 -0.72 8.83
N ILE A 188 -35.44 0.39 8.67
CA ILE A 188 -35.50 1.54 9.57
C ILE A 188 -36.77 2.36 9.33
N THR A 189 -37.09 2.60 8.06
CA THR A 189 -38.19 3.51 7.67
C THR A 189 -39.52 2.82 7.41
N GLU A 190 -39.50 1.49 7.33
CA GLU A 190 -40.65 0.65 6.92
C GLU A 190 -41.19 0.98 5.53
N VAL A 191 -40.39 1.69 4.71
CA VAL A 191 -40.75 2.12 3.35
C VAL A 191 -39.87 1.36 2.34
N LYS A 192 -40.52 0.72 1.37
CA LYS A 192 -39.83 0.08 0.25
C LYS A 192 -39.36 1.14 -0.75
N ILE A 193 -38.05 1.20 -0.97
CA ILE A 193 -37.45 2.09 -1.94
C ILE A 193 -37.25 1.33 -3.26
N SER A 194 -37.89 1.78 -4.32
CA SER A 194 -37.88 1.13 -5.64
C SER A 194 -36.78 1.68 -6.56
N GLU A 195 -36.38 2.92 -6.34
CA GLU A 195 -35.35 3.59 -7.16
C GLU A 195 -34.01 3.54 -6.46
N THR A 196 -33.04 2.89 -7.08
CA THR A 196 -31.69 2.73 -6.53
C THR A 196 -30.62 3.11 -7.54
N VAL A 197 -29.47 3.50 -7.00
CA VAL A 197 -28.25 3.81 -7.73
C VAL A 197 -27.14 2.89 -7.20
N PRO A 198 -26.38 2.21 -8.07
CA PRO A 198 -25.28 1.35 -7.66
C PRO A 198 -24.20 2.12 -6.89
N ASP A 199 -23.58 1.46 -5.90
CA ASP A 199 -22.56 2.07 -5.03
C ASP A 199 -21.33 2.62 -5.79
N PHE A 200 -21.02 2.05 -6.96
CA PHE A 200 -19.87 2.51 -7.74
C PHE A 200 -20.03 3.97 -8.21
N ILE A 201 -21.25 4.51 -8.30
CA ILE A 201 -21.49 5.92 -8.64
C ILE A 201 -20.87 6.87 -7.62
N LEU A 202 -20.95 6.52 -6.32
CA LEU A 202 -20.23 7.26 -5.28
C LEU A 202 -18.70 7.13 -5.42
N GLN A 203 -18.23 5.98 -5.90
CA GLN A 203 -16.79 5.76 -6.08
C GLN A 203 -16.23 6.59 -7.23
N ILE A 204 -16.96 6.67 -8.36
CA ILE A 204 -16.52 7.46 -9.53
C ILE A 204 -16.75 8.97 -9.37
N ALA A 205 -17.64 9.41 -8.47
CA ALA A 205 -17.85 10.82 -8.22
C ALA A 205 -16.52 11.49 -7.82
N ASP A 206 -16.13 12.56 -8.53
CA ASP A 206 -14.91 13.32 -8.23
C ASP A 206 -15.06 14.10 -6.92
N GLU A 207 -16.25 14.65 -6.70
CA GLU A 207 -16.59 15.40 -5.50
C GLU A 207 -17.94 14.95 -4.94
N VAL A 208 -18.04 14.79 -3.62
CA VAL A 208 -19.30 14.56 -2.90
C VAL A 208 -19.49 15.68 -1.88
N LYS A 209 -20.51 16.51 -2.12
CA LYS A 209 -20.93 17.61 -1.22
C LYS A 209 -22.07 17.12 -0.33
N LEU A 210 -21.80 16.89 0.94
CA LEU A 210 -22.84 16.53 1.89
C LEU A 210 -23.67 17.75 2.26
N ILE A 211 -24.99 17.68 2.04
CA ILE A 211 -25.95 18.68 2.47
C ILE A 211 -26.60 18.17 3.74
N ASP A 212 -26.19 18.74 4.86
CA ASP A 212 -26.60 18.29 6.18
C ASP A 212 -27.52 19.29 6.87
N VAL A 213 -28.59 18.76 7.45
CA VAL A 213 -29.58 19.50 8.22
C VAL A 213 -29.96 18.66 9.43
N THR A 214 -30.17 19.29 10.58
CA THR A 214 -30.56 18.56 11.77
C THR A 214 -31.95 17.93 11.62
N PRO A 215 -32.22 16.78 12.24
CA PRO A 215 -33.54 16.14 12.19
C PRO A 215 -34.68 17.06 12.65
N ASP A 216 -34.44 17.88 13.67
CA ASP A 216 -35.44 18.82 14.21
C ASP A 216 -35.78 19.92 13.20
N GLU A 217 -34.78 20.49 12.55
CA GLU A 217 -34.99 21.49 11.49
C GLU A 217 -35.72 20.88 10.28
N LEU A 218 -35.38 19.64 9.90
CA LEU A 218 -36.04 18.97 8.78
C LEU A 218 -37.51 18.68 9.08
N ILE A 219 -37.86 18.31 10.32
CA ILE A 219 -39.22 18.11 10.79
C ILE A 219 -39.98 19.44 10.79
N GLU A 220 -39.35 20.53 11.19
CA GLU A 220 -39.95 21.87 11.15
C GLU A 220 -40.26 22.30 9.71
N ARG A 221 -39.29 22.16 8.79
CA ARG A 221 -39.50 22.42 7.36
C ARG A 221 -40.65 21.58 6.76
N LEU A 222 -40.81 20.35 7.23
CA LEU A 222 -41.90 19.48 6.79
C LEU A 222 -43.26 19.98 7.31
N ARG A 223 -43.34 20.39 8.60
CA ARG A 223 -44.54 20.96 9.19
C ARG A 223 -44.97 22.29 8.55
N ASP A 224 -44.00 23.09 8.15
CA ASP A 224 -44.21 24.34 7.43
C ASP A 224 -44.70 24.15 6.00
N GLY A 225 -44.82 22.90 5.52
CA GLY A 225 -45.22 22.59 4.15
C GLY A 225 -44.16 22.89 3.10
N LYS A 226 -42.89 23.11 3.51
CA LYS A 226 -41.75 23.39 2.61
C LYS A 226 -41.25 22.16 1.85
N ILE A 227 -41.64 20.96 2.29
CA ILE A 227 -41.20 19.70 1.67
C ILE A 227 -42.34 19.01 0.92
N TYR A 228 -43.49 18.82 1.58
CA TYR A 228 -44.73 18.25 1.05
C TYR A 228 -45.91 19.11 1.45
N SER A 229 -47.06 18.91 0.74
CA SER A 229 -48.32 19.55 1.18
C SER A 229 -48.66 19.14 2.62
N LYS A 230 -49.41 19.99 3.35
CA LYS A 230 -49.71 19.73 4.77
C LYS A 230 -50.39 18.40 5.02
N GLU A 231 -51.24 17.92 4.09
CA GLU A 231 -51.91 16.61 4.19
C GLU A 231 -50.91 15.46 4.10
N ARG A 232 -49.95 15.55 3.19
CA ARG A 232 -48.92 14.53 3.00
C ARG A 232 -47.83 14.59 4.11
N ALA A 233 -47.61 15.76 4.69
CA ALA A 233 -46.63 15.98 5.75
C ALA A 233 -46.97 15.16 7.00
N THR A 234 -48.25 15.10 7.40
CA THR A 234 -48.71 14.32 8.58
C THR A 234 -48.38 12.85 8.43
N THR A 235 -48.75 12.23 7.31
CA THR A 235 -48.44 10.82 7.03
C THR A 235 -46.92 10.57 6.93
N ALA A 236 -46.18 11.50 6.36
CA ALA A 236 -44.73 11.38 6.25
C ALA A 236 -44.04 11.43 7.61
N LEU A 237 -44.52 12.27 8.56
CA LEU A 237 -44.01 12.36 9.94
C LEU A 237 -44.26 11.06 10.73
N GLU A 238 -45.36 10.39 10.48
CA GLU A 238 -45.70 9.11 11.15
C GLU A 238 -44.89 7.92 10.63
N ASN A 239 -44.26 8.05 9.47
CA ASN A 239 -43.54 6.96 8.80
C ASN A 239 -42.05 7.33 8.61
N PHE A 240 -41.70 7.75 7.41
CA PHE A 240 -40.31 7.99 7.00
C PHE A 240 -39.61 9.07 7.82
N PHE A 241 -40.30 10.19 8.12
CA PHE A 241 -39.71 11.36 8.79
C PHE A 241 -39.77 11.30 10.32
N ARG A 242 -39.88 10.11 10.91
CA ARG A 242 -39.68 9.95 12.36
C ARG A 242 -38.28 10.39 12.75
N LYS A 243 -38.13 11.11 13.85
CA LYS A 243 -36.83 11.64 14.31
C LYS A 243 -35.73 10.57 14.36
N GLY A 244 -36.05 9.39 14.88
CA GLY A 244 -35.11 8.25 14.92
C GLY A 244 -34.63 7.81 13.53
N ASN A 245 -35.55 7.74 12.56
CA ASN A 245 -35.21 7.39 11.18
C ASN A 245 -34.28 8.41 10.57
N LEU A 246 -34.58 9.71 10.76
CA LEU A 246 -33.74 10.80 10.25
C LEU A 246 -32.34 10.82 10.86
N ILE A 247 -32.20 10.51 12.15
CA ILE A 247 -30.89 10.35 12.81
C ILE A 247 -30.09 9.25 12.13
N ALA A 248 -30.71 8.07 11.93
CA ALA A 248 -30.04 6.95 11.30
C ALA A 248 -29.65 7.22 9.84
N LEU A 249 -30.54 7.83 9.05
CA LEU A 249 -30.24 8.21 7.66
C LEU A 249 -29.12 9.26 7.58
N ARG A 250 -29.09 10.22 8.51
CA ARG A 250 -28.04 11.22 8.63
C ARG A 250 -26.70 10.59 8.96
N GLU A 251 -26.66 9.65 9.92
CA GLU A 251 -25.46 8.88 10.26
C GLU A 251 -24.92 8.13 9.02
N MET A 252 -25.78 7.45 8.27
CA MET A 252 -25.38 6.75 7.05
C MET A 252 -24.78 7.69 6.00
N ALA A 253 -25.37 8.89 5.83
CA ALA A 253 -24.88 9.88 4.88
C ALA A 253 -23.49 10.41 5.30
N LEU A 254 -23.30 10.69 6.58
CA LEU A 254 -22.02 11.11 7.15
C LEU A 254 -20.95 10.02 6.96
N LEU A 255 -21.26 8.76 7.28
CA LEU A 255 -20.33 7.63 7.14
C LEU A 255 -19.92 7.39 5.68
N LYS A 256 -20.86 7.42 4.73
CA LYS A 256 -20.55 7.25 3.30
C LYS A 256 -19.69 8.41 2.77
N THR A 257 -19.97 9.65 3.22
CA THR A 257 -19.15 10.82 2.85
C THR A 257 -17.76 10.74 3.44
N ALA A 258 -17.62 10.36 4.72
CA ALA A 258 -16.34 10.17 5.39
C ALA A 258 -15.49 9.11 4.67
N HIS A 259 -16.10 7.99 4.27
CA HIS A 259 -15.42 6.94 3.50
C HIS A 259 -14.92 7.45 2.13
N LYS A 260 -15.71 8.30 1.46
CA LYS A 260 -15.28 8.92 0.18
C LYS A 260 -14.08 9.85 0.38
N VAL A 261 -14.08 10.68 1.43
CA VAL A 261 -12.95 11.56 1.78
C VAL A 261 -11.69 10.74 2.06
N GLU A 262 -11.82 9.62 2.76
CA GLU A 262 -10.71 8.70 3.01
C GLU A 262 -10.09 8.16 1.71
N GLN A 263 -10.92 7.75 0.75
CA GLN A 263 -10.44 7.31 -0.57
C GLN A 263 -9.72 8.44 -1.32
N GLN A 264 -10.20 9.68 -1.22
CA GLN A 264 -9.53 10.84 -1.81
C GLN A 264 -8.15 11.09 -1.17
N VAL A 265 -8.02 10.93 0.16
CA VAL A 265 -6.74 11.04 0.87
C VAL A 265 -5.75 9.98 0.38
N VAL A 266 -6.18 8.72 0.28
CA VAL A 266 -5.34 7.62 -0.23
C VAL A 266 -4.89 7.91 -1.66
N LYS A 267 -5.81 8.30 -2.54
CA LYS A 267 -5.52 8.65 -3.93
C LYS A 267 -4.52 9.81 -4.04
N TYR A 268 -4.75 10.91 -3.28
CA TYR A 268 -3.86 12.06 -3.26
C TYR A 268 -2.44 11.70 -2.82
N ARG A 269 -2.31 10.89 -1.76
CA ARG A 269 -1.00 10.41 -1.28
C ARG A 269 -0.28 9.58 -2.34
N SER A 270 -0.99 8.67 -3.00
CA SER A 270 -0.44 7.84 -4.09
C SER A 270 0.02 8.69 -5.28
N GLU A 271 -0.78 9.69 -5.70
CA GLU A 271 -0.44 10.58 -6.82
C GLU A 271 0.75 11.51 -6.53
N LYS A 272 1.01 11.82 -5.25
CA LYS A 272 2.09 12.71 -4.79
C LYS A 272 3.28 11.97 -4.22
N ASP A 273 3.32 10.64 -4.29
CA ASP A 273 4.36 9.78 -3.73
C ASP A 273 4.64 10.11 -2.24
N ILE A 274 3.56 10.41 -1.46
CA ILE A 274 3.68 10.72 -0.03
C ILE A 274 3.74 9.42 0.76
N GLU A 275 4.94 9.05 1.23
CA GLU A 275 5.17 7.83 2.01
C GLU A 275 4.68 7.96 3.46
N ALA A 276 4.61 9.18 4.01
CA ALA A 276 4.22 9.41 5.40
C ALA A 276 2.80 8.92 5.68
N VAL A 277 2.61 8.22 6.80
CA VAL A 277 1.29 7.78 7.28
C VAL A 277 0.57 8.98 7.88
N TRP A 278 -0.61 9.32 7.33
CA TRP A 278 -1.45 10.36 7.90
C TRP A 278 -2.41 9.75 8.91
N ALA A 279 -2.21 10.06 10.19
CA ALA A 279 -2.99 9.52 11.31
C ALA A 279 -4.44 10.07 11.38
N SER A 280 -5.13 10.17 10.23
CA SER A 280 -6.53 10.61 10.19
C SER A 280 -7.49 9.59 10.83
N HIS A 281 -7.08 8.32 10.88
CA HIS A 281 -7.80 7.22 11.55
C HIS A 281 -6.79 6.24 12.16
N GLU A 282 -7.16 5.62 13.27
CA GLU A 282 -6.35 4.57 13.88
C GLU A 282 -6.66 3.22 13.21
N ASN A 283 -5.72 2.71 12.41
CA ASN A 283 -5.77 1.39 11.82
C ASN A 283 -4.74 0.48 12.50
N LEU A 284 -5.19 -0.70 12.91
CA LEU A 284 -4.38 -1.70 13.60
C LEU A 284 -3.97 -2.81 12.65
N MET A 285 -2.67 -3.14 12.64
CA MET A 285 -2.13 -4.32 11.99
C MET A 285 -1.53 -5.26 13.03
N THR A 286 -1.90 -6.53 12.99
CA THR A 286 -1.36 -7.59 13.85
C THR A 286 -0.63 -8.61 12.99
N LEU A 287 0.68 -8.78 13.21
CA LEU A 287 1.46 -9.79 12.51
C LEU A 287 1.35 -11.14 13.22
N ILE A 288 0.98 -12.18 12.49
CA ILE A 288 1.03 -13.56 12.96
C ILE A 288 2.22 -14.27 12.31
N GLU A 289 3.12 -14.76 13.14
CA GLU A 289 4.27 -15.55 12.72
C GLU A 289 4.04 -17.03 13.07
N PRO A 290 4.14 -17.95 12.09
CA PRO A 290 4.01 -19.37 12.34
C PRO A 290 5.01 -19.88 13.39
N GLY A 291 4.53 -20.54 14.44
CA GLY A 291 5.38 -21.07 15.51
C GLY A 291 5.72 -20.10 16.65
N TYR A 292 5.46 -18.79 16.47
CA TYR A 292 5.79 -17.76 17.49
C TYR A 292 4.55 -17.06 18.05
N SER A 293 3.47 -16.95 17.27
CA SER A 293 2.24 -16.29 17.71
C SER A 293 1.29 -17.26 18.40
N SER A 294 0.60 -16.77 19.44
CA SER A 294 -0.46 -17.48 20.16
C SER A 294 -1.81 -16.76 20.00
N GLU A 295 -2.87 -17.35 20.55
CA GLU A 295 -4.18 -16.71 20.62
C GLU A 295 -4.16 -15.36 21.37
N LYS A 296 -3.19 -15.16 22.27
CA LYS A 296 -3.07 -13.97 23.08
C LYS A 296 -2.89 -12.70 22.23
N ILE A 297 -2.06 -12.74 21.17
CA ILE A 297 -1.87 -11.58 20.31
C ILE A 297 -3.16 -11.22 19.57
N ILE A 298 -3.93 -12.21 19.12
CA ILE A 298 -5.21 -12.00 18.43
C ILE A 298 -6.24 -11.40 19.38
N ARG A 299 -6.35 -11.94 20.60
CA ARG A 299 -7.27 -11.42 21.62
C ARG A 299 -6.87 -10.01 22.07
N SER A 300 -5.56 -9.72 22.15
CA SER A 300 -5.06 -8.37 22.43
C SER A 300 -5.37 -7.40 21.28
N GLY A 301 -5.23 -7.85 20.02
CA GLY A 301 -5.62 -7.08 18.84
C GLY A 301 -7.12 -6.77 18.84
N LYS A 302 -7.97 -7.74 19.20
CA LYS A 302 -9.41 -7.51 19.35
C LYS A 302 -9.73 -6.48 20.44
N ALA A 303 -9.11 -6.61 21.61
CA ALA A 303 -9.29 -5.67 22.71
C ALA A 303 -8.86 -4.23 22.36
N MET A 304 -7.83 -4.07 21.52
CA MET A 304 -7.44 -2.77 20.98
C MET A 304 -8.43 -2.26 19.93
N PHE A 305 -8.83 -3.12 19.00
CA PHE A 305 -9.82 -2.77 17.99
C PHE A 305 -11.12 -2.24 18.61
N ASP A 306 -11.60 -2.88 19.69
CA ASP A 306 -12.80 -2.46 20.40
C ASP A 306 -12.66 -1.11 21.14
N ARG A 307 -11.43 -0.59 21.29
CA ARG A 307 -11.16 0.73 21.89
C ARG A 307 -11.28 1.89 20.92
N GLY A 308 -11.60 1.64 19.64
CA GLY A 308 -11.87 2.70 18.67
C GLY A 308 -11.03 2.66 17.40
N PHE A 309 -10.26 1.61 17.16
CA PHE A 309 -9.60 1.43 15.86
C PHE A 309 -10.64 1.20 14.75
N LYS A 310 -10.47 1.88 13.62
CA LYS A 310 -11.41 1.79 12.49
C LYS A 310 -11.31 0.46 11.74
N ASN A 311 -10.10 0.01 11.49
CA ASN A 311 -9.83 -1.27 10.82
C ASN A 311 -8.81 -2.07 11.62
N TRP A 312 -9.00 -3.37 11.61
CA TRP A 312 -8.07 -4.33 12.16
C TRP A 312 -7.67 -5.36 11.11
N PHE A 313 -6.40 -5.30 10.71
CA PHE A 313 -5.79 -6.22 9.77
C PHE A 313 -4.97 -7.26 10.53
N VAL A 314 -5.20 -8.52 10.24
CA VAL A 314 -4.33 -9.61 10.69
C VAL A 314 -3.58 -10.12 9.50
N VAL A 315 -2.26 -9.95 9.54
CA VAL A 315 -1.38 -10.26 8.41
C VAL A 315 -0.45 -11.41 8.75
N TYR A 316 -0.14 -12.23 7.75
CA TYR A 316 0.94 -13.20 7.81
C TYR A 316 1.74 -13.14 6.51
N ILE A 317 3.03 -13.50 6.60
CA ILE A 317 3.90 -13.47 5.43
C ILE A 317 3.99 -14.86 4.84
N GLU A 318 3.49 -15.00 3.62
CA GLU A 318 3.60 -16.21 2.84
C GLU A 318 4.98 -16.26 2.17
N SER A 319 5.85 -17.08 2.69
CA SER A 319 7.20 -17.28 2.17
C SER A 319 7.41 -18.75 1.81
N GLN A 320 8.39 -19.05 0.96
CA GLN A 320 8.79 -20.43 0.69
C GLN A 320 9.14 -21.21 1.97
N ARG A 321 9.49 -20.50 3.05
CA ARG A 321 9.73 -21.07 4.38
C ARG A 321 8.46 -21.60 5.04
N LEU A 322 7.32 -20.97 4.80
CA LEU A 322 6.03 -21.46 5.31
C LEU A 322 5.68 -22.82 4.68
N ALA A 323 6.02 -23.00 3.39
CA ALA A 323 5.82 -24.26 2.69
C ALA A 323 6.66 -25.42 3.29
N GLY A 324 7.82 -25.12 3.86
CA GLY A 324 8.71 -26.10 4.52
C GLY A 324 8.42 -26.37 6.00
N LYS A 325 7.43 -25.68 6.61
CA LYS A 325 7.10 -25.84 8.03
C LYS A 325 6.33 -27.15 8.30
N PRO A 326 6.48 -27.76 9.51
CA PRO A 326 5.71 -28.93 9.92
C PRO A 326 4.19 -28.70 9.82
N LEU A 327 3.45 -29.76 9.50
CA LEU A 327 1.99 -29.70 9.32
C LEU A 327 1.29 -29.06 10.53
N ALA A 328 1.73 -29.43 11.74
CA ALA A 328 1.20 -28.89 12.99
C ALA A 328 1.34 -27.36 13.14
N GLU A 329 2.42 -26.77 12.62
CA GLU A 329 2.60 -25.29 12.65
C GLU A 329 1.68 -24.60 11.63
N ARG A 330 1.40 -25.25 10.51
CA ARG A 330 0.45 -24.74 9.50
C ARG A 330 -0.99 -24.84 10.01
N GLU A 331 -1.37 -25.94 10.63
CA GLU A 331 -2.70 -26.12 11.24
C GLU A 331 -2.93 -25.08 12.35
N LYS A 332 -1.89 -24.84 13.17
CA LYS A 332 -1.95 -23.78 14.18
C LYS A 332 -2.11 -22.39 13.57
N LEU A 333 -1.39 -22.06 12.49
CA LEU A 333 -1.58 -20.80 11.77
C LEU A 333 -3.02 -20.66 11.27
N LEU A 334 -3.56 -21.70 10.63
CA LEU A 334 -4.93 -21.68 10.12
C LEU A 334 -5.95 -21.48 11.25
N SER A 335 -5.78 -22.15 12.40
CA SER A 335 -6.66 -21.98 13.58
C SER A 335 -6.60 -20.54 14.12
N LEU A 336 -5.42 -19.92 14.15
CA LEU A 336 -5.25 -18.53 14.57
C LEU A 336 -5.91 -17.55 13.59
N LEU A 337 -5.77 -17.77 12.28
CA LEU A 337 -6.43 -16.95 11.26
C LEU A 337 -7.95 -17.08 11.32
N GLU A 338 -8.46 -18.29 11.57
CA GLU A 338 -9.89 -18.52 11.74
C GLU A 338 -10.42 -17.80 12.99
N LEU A 339 -9.69 -17.85 14.12
CA LEU A 339 -10.02 -17.09 15.32
C LEU A 339 -10.06 -15.60 15.03
N ALA A 340 -9.07 -15.06 14.35
CA ALA A 340 -9.00 -13.64 13.97
C ALA A 340 -10.22 -13.24 13.12
N ARG A 341 -10.59 -14.08 12.14
CA ARG A 341 -11.78 -13.85 11.29
C ARG A 341 -13.07 -13.84 12.11
N LYS A 342 -13.24 -14.80 13.02
CA LYS A 342 -14.42 -14.86 13.93
C LYS A 342 -14.52 -13.61 14.83
N LEU A 343 -13.38 -13.01 15.17
CA LEU A 343 -13.31 -11.79 15.98
C LEU A 343 -13.42 -10.49 15.15
N GLY A 344 -13.61 -10.58 13.83
CA GLY A 344 -13.86 -9.44 12.95
C GLY A 344 -12.63 -8.82 12.29
N ALA A 345 -11.49 -9.50 12.31
CA ALA A 345 -10.28 -9.02 11.60
C ALA A 345 -10.37 -9.27 10.09
N LYS A 346 -9.78 -8.36 9.32
CA LYS A 346 -9.48 -8.54 7.89
C LYS A 346 -8.17 -9.32 7.75
N ILE A 347 -8.22 -10.51 7.13
CA ILE A 347 -7.04 -11.37 6.99
C ILE A 347 -6.38 -11.12 5.65
N ILE A 348 -5.07 -10.86 5.67
CA ILE A 348 -4.26 -10.57 4.48
C ILE A 348 -3.01 -11.46 4.47
N ALA A 349 -2.79 -12.14 3.36
CA ALA A 349 -1.53 -12.82 3.07
C ALA A 349 -0.59 -11.85 2.34
N LEU A 350 0.59 -11.63 2.87
CA LEU A 350 1.61 -10.80 2.25
C LEU A 350 2.71 -11.68 1.66
N ASN A 351 3.11 -11.40 0.42
CA ASN A 351 4.13 -12.17 -0.30
C ASN A 351 5.41 -11.34 -0.44
N GLY A 352 6.54 -11.92 -0.09
CA GLY A 352 7.85 -11.31 -0.30
C GLY A 352 8.96 -11.90 0.57
N ASP A 353 10.20 -11.64 0.14
CA ASP A 353 11.40 -12.21 0.78
C ASP A 353 11.92 -11.33 1.93
N ASN A 354 11.58 -10.04 1.94
CA ASN A 354 11.98 -9.08 2.97
C ASN A 354 10.76 -8.70 3.85
N PRO A 355 10.60 -9.31 5.03
CA PRO A 355 9.45 -9.09 5.89
C PRO A 355 9.22 -7.63 6.30
N SER A 356 10.29 -6.89 6.62
CA SER A 356 10.17 -5.48 7.03
C SER A 356 9.65 -4.59 5.89
N GLU A 357 10.16 -4.76 4.69
CA GLU A 357 9.75 -4.00 3.50
C GLU A 357 8.28 -4.29 3.12
N VAL A 358 7.91 -5.57 3.10
CA VAL A 358 6.54 -5.99 2.76
C VAL A 358 5.51 -5.47 3.77
N LEU A 359 5.83 -5.54 5.07
CA LEU A 359 4.96 -5.01 6.11
C LEU A 359 4.82 -3.49 6.04
N LEU A 360 5.93 -2.77 5.80
CA LEU A 360 5.91 -1.32 5.72
C LEU A 360 5.17 -0.82 4.48
N ASN A 361 5.34 -1.46 3.32
CA ASN A 361 4.59 -1.12 2.12
C ASN A 361 3.08 -1.29 2.35
N PHE A 362 2.66 -2.43 2.91
CA PHE A 362 1.26 -2.65 3.24
C PHE A 362 0.74 -1.64 4.28
N ALA A 363 1.55 -1.30 5.29
CA ALA A 363 1.19 -0.32 6.30
C ALA A 363 0.98 1.08 5.70
N ARG A 364 1.84 1.49 4.78
CA ARG A 364 1.73 2.78 4.07
C ARG A 364 0.53 2.83 3.14
N GLU A 365 0.27 1.78 2.36
CA GLU A 365 -0.87 1.67 1.46
C GLU A 365 -2.21 1.73 2.20
N ASN A 366 -2.28 1.12 3.38
CA ASN A 366 -3.51 1.03 4.18
C ASN A 366 -3.57 2.04 5.34
N ASN A 367 -2.66 3.02 5.37
CA ASN A 367 -2.57 4.06 6.40
C ASN A 367 -2.58 3.48 7.84
N ILE A 368 -1.78 2.44 8.07
CA ILE A 368 -1.68 1.75 9.36
C ILE A 368 -0.72 2.53 10.24
N ASN A 369 -1.20 2.97 11.39
CA ASN A 369 -0.42 3.72 12.38
C ASN A 369 -0.01 2.89 13.60
N THR A 370 -0.57 1.70 13.79
CA THR A 370 -0.24 0.83 14.90
C THR A 370 0.01 -0.60 14.42
N LEU A 371 1.20 -1.12 14.70
CA LEU A 371 1.62 -2.49 14.38
C LEU A 371 1.83 -3.29 15.67
N MET A 372 1.12 -4.40 15.79
CA MET A 372 1.23 -5.33 16.90
C MET A 372 2.05 -6.55 16.51
N LEU A 373 3.08 -6.85 17.28
CA LEU A 373 4.02 -7.94 17.07
C LEU A 373 4.13 -8.82 18.32
N SER A 374 4.38 -10.12 18.13
CA SER A 374 4.76 -11.00 19.24
C SER A 374 6.19 -10.71 19.67
N GLN A 375 6.38 -10.46 20.98
CA GLN A 375 7.70 -10.34 21.56
C GLN A 375 8.21 -11.72 21.98
N TYR A 376 9.32 -12.16 21.43
CA TYR A 376 10.02 -13.36 21.86
C TYR A 376 11.43 -13.05 22.34
N ARG A 377 11.95 -13.88 23.25
CA ARG A 377 13.31 -13.69 23.79
C ARG A 377 14.33 -13.92 22.69
N ILE A 378 15.06 -12.87 22.35
CA ILE A 378 16.16 -12.90 21.39
C ILE A 378 17.39 -13.46 22.08
N SER A 379 18.09 -14.42 21.45
CA SER A 379 19.37 -14.95 21.93
C SER A 379 20.41 -13.85 22.02
N LEU A 380 21.35 -13.94 23.04
CA LEU A 380 22.45 -13.01 23.23
C LEU A 380 23.30 -12.83 21.96
N TYR A 381 23.50 -13.88 21.18
CA TYR A 381 24.21 -13.83 19.89
C TYR A 381 23.51 -12.96 18.86
N TYR A 382 22.19 -13.01 18.80
CA TYR A 382 21.38 -12.19 17.88
C TYR A 382 21.36 -10.71 18.30
N ARG A 383 21.49 -10.45 19.58
CA ARG A 383 21.55 -9.09 20.15
C ARG A 383 22.87 -8.38 19.83
N LEU A 384 23.95 -9.16 19.58
CA LEU A 384 25.28 -8.64 19.27
C LEU A 384 25.56 -8.51 17.76
N PHE A 385 24.91 -9.32 16.91
CA PHE A 385 25.25 -9.44 15.50
C PHE A 385 24.07 -9.37 14.52
N GLY A 386 22.82 -9.21 14.98
CA GLY A 386 21.62 -9.16 14.11
C GLY A 386 20.65 -8.05 14.47
N SER A 387 20.06 -7.38 13.50
CA SER A 387 18.92 -6.48 13.71
C SER A 387 17.61 -7.28 13.74
N SER A 388 16.78 -7.09 14.76
CA SER A 388 15.45 -7.72 14.82
C SER A 388 14.47 -7.07 13.81
N LEU A 389 13.36 -7.74 13.51
CA LEU A 389 12.30 -7.14 12.69
C LEU A 389 11.78 -5.85 13.32
N VAL A 390 11.68 -5.82 14.66
CA VAL A 390 11.28 -4.66 15.45
C VAL A 390 12.25 -3.50 15.26
N ASP A 391 13.58 -3.77 15.37
CA ASP A 391 14.61 -2.74 15.19
C ASP A 391 14.56 -2.14 13.79
N LYS A 392 14.43 -2.99 12.76
CA LYS A 392 14.34 -2.55 11.36
C LYS A 392 13.09 -1.71 11.09
N ILE A 393 11.94 -2.12 11.62
CA ILE A 393 10.69 -1.36 11.42
C ILE A 393 10.78 -0.03 12.18
N SER A 394 11.30 -0.02 13.41
CA SER A 394 11.48 1.19 14.20
C SER A 394 12.44 2.19 13.54
N GLU A 395 13.47 1.71 12.84
CA GLU A 395 14.41 2.56 12.09
C GLU A 395 13.82 3.10 10.79
N LEU A 396 13.08 2.26 10.04
CA LEU A 396 12.57 2.59 8.71
C LEU A 396 11.23 3.35 8.73
N ALA A 397 10.47 3.24 9.81
CA ALA A 397 9.15 3.88 9.96
C ALA A 397 8.90 4.29 11.42
N PRO A 398 9.59 5.33 11.93
CA PRO A 398 9.43 5.80 13.29
C PRO A 398 8.02 6.37 13.59
N GLU A 399 7.25 6.66 12.54
CA GLU A 399 5.86 7.13 12.63
C GLU A 399 4.86 6.03 13.00
N ILE A 400 5.23 4.75 12.90
CA ILE A 400 4.36 3.62 13.23
C ILE A 400 4.53 3.25 14.71
N ASN A 401 3.43 3.26 15.45
CA ASN A 401 3.42 2.81 16.84
C ASN A 401 3.59 1.29 16.91
N LEU A 402 4.68 0.83 17.51
CA LEU A 402 4.95 -0.60 17.69
C LEU A 402 4.43 -1.07 19.06
N GLN A 403 3.54 -2.06 19.04
CA GLN A 403 3.08 -2.73 20.24
C GLN A 403 3.59 -4.16 20.31
N LEU A 404 4.42 -4.43 21.32
CA LEU A 404 5.00 -5.74 21.55
C LEU A 404 4.18 -6.50 22.60
N ILE A 405 3.57 -7.59 22.17
CA ILE A 405 2.84 -8.49 23.08
C ILE A 405 3.80 -9.59 23.55
N ASN A 406 4.02 -9.63 24.84
CA ASN A 406 4.80 -10.71 25.45
C ASN A 406 3.96 -12.01 25.38
N ASP A 407 4.30 -12.82 24.41
CA ASP A 407 3.69 -14.13 24.23
C ASP A 407 4.48 -15.12 25.07
N GLU A 408 3.87 -15.69 26.12
CA GLU A 408 4.47 -16.66 27.02
C GLU A 408 4.73 -18.03 26.36
N PHE A 409 4.96 -18.00 25.05
CA PHE A 409 5.44 -19.17 24.37
C PHE A 409 6.88 -19.45 24.81
N THR A 410 7.03 -20.20 25.90
CA THR A 410 8.26 -20.93 26.17
C THR A 410 8.43 -21.89 25.00
N PRO A 411 9.45 -21.75 24.19
CA PRO A 411 9.71 -22.74 23.17
C PRO A 411 10.11 -24.03 23.89
N ALA A 412 9.12 -24.90 24.15
CA ALA A 412 9.42 -26.27 24.45
C ALA A 412 10.18 -26.80 23.23
N LYS A 413 11.52 -26.69 23.28
CA LYS A 413 12.46 -27.19 22.25
C LYS A 413 12.21 -26.68 20.81
N ALA A 414 11.73 -25.48 20.61
CA ALA A 414 12.08 -24.75 19.39
C ALA A 414 13.57 -24.47 19.48
N LYS A 415 14.42 -25.41 19.06
CA LYS A 415 15.76 -25.04 18.55
C LYS A 415 15.51 -23.80 17.71
N LEU A 416 16.09 -22.68 18.15
CA LEU A 416 16.11 -21.42 17.43
C LEU A 416 16.49 -21.69 15.98
N THR A 417 15.48 -21.85 15.12
CA THR A 417 15.66 -21.87 13.69
C THR A 417 15.20 -20.52 13.12
N PHE A 418 15.59 -19.43 13.77
CA PHE A 418 15.99 -18.26 13.04
C PHE A 418 17.44 -18.53 12.62
N GLU A 419 17.62 -19.64 11.90
CA GLU A 419 18.80 -19.78 11.09
C GLU A 419 18.76 -18.65 10.10
N LEU A 420 19.77 -17.77 10.23
CA LEU A 420 20.38 -17.09 9.09
C LEU A 420 19.95 -17.79 7.80
N GLU A 421 19.52 -17.05 6.78
CA GLU A 421 19.36 -17.51 5.42
C GLU A 421 20.48 -18.46 5.00
N SER A 422 20.45 -19.67 5.43
CA SER A 422 21.25 -20.77 4.96
C SER A 422 20.91 -22.03 5.73
N LYS A 423 19.65 -22.46 5.66
CA LYS A 423 19.42 -23.87 5.38
C LYS A 423 19.26 -24.03 3.86
N ARG A 424 20.29 -23.67 3.13
CA ARG A 424 20.92 -24.67 2.28
C ARG A 424 21.04 -25.90 3.15
N THR A 425 20.26 -26.94 2.85
CA THR A 425 20.53 -28.30 3.34
C THR A 425 22.04 -28.44 3.30
N PHE A 426 22.66 -28.43 4.50
CA PHE A 426 24.11 -28.48 4.66
C PHE A 426 24.48 -29.89 4.24
N ASN A 427 24.66 -30.08 2.95
CA ASN A 427 24.93 -31.36 2.38
C ASN A 427 26.42 -31.66 2.63
N TRP A 428 26.67 -32.17 3.85
CA TRP A 428 28.01 -32.49 4.34
C TRP A 428 28.81 -33.27 3.28
N HIS A 429 28.17 -34.18 2.55
CA HIS A 429 28.81 -34.90 1.46
C HIS A 429 29.31 -34.00 0.32
N LYS A 430 28.54 -32.95 -0.06
CA LYS A 430 28.99 -31.99 -1.08
C LYS A 430 30.12 -31.11 -0.56
N ILE A 431 30.08 -30.72 0.72
CA ILE A 431 31.12 -29.90 1.32
C ILE A 431 32.41 -30.68 1.50
N ILE A 432 32.35 -31.90 2.04
CA ILE A 432 33.50 -32.78 2.21
C ILE A 432 34.12 -33.09 0.84
N LYS A 433 33.33 -33.50 -0.15
CA LYS A 433 33.80 -33.76 -1.53
C LYS A 433 34.42 -32.50 -2.14
N GLY A 434 33.81 -31.33 -1.96
CA GLY A 434 34.35 -30.06 -2.43
C GLY A 434 35.65 -29.65 -1.72
N SER A 435 35.78 -29.91 -0.42
CA SER A 435 36.99 -29.66 0.37
C SER A 435 38.15 -30.56 -0.03
N LEU A 436 37.88 -31.84 -0.25
CA LEU A 436 38.89 -32.79 -0.75
C LEU A 436 39.41 -32.40 -2.14
N ILE A 437 38.52 -31.97 -3.03
CA ILE A 437 38.91 -31.48 -4.37
C ILE A 437 39.76 -30.20 -4.23
N ASN A 438 39.39 -29.25 -3.37
CA ASN A 438 40.18 -28.04 -3.15
C ASN A 438 41.56 -28.37 -2.57
N LEU A 439 41.63 -29.29 -1.60
CA LEU A 439 42.90 -29.77 -1.05
C LEU A 439 43.82 -30.34 -2.16
N ALA A 440 43.25 -31.23 -3.00
CA ALA A 440 44.02 -31.84 -4.09
C ALA A 440 44.50 -30.78 -5.11
N ILE A 441 43.64 -29.80 -5.47
CA ILE A 441 43.98 -28.71 -6.39
C ILE A 441 45.14 -27.87 -5.86
N PHE A 442 45.05 -27.40 -4.61
CA PHE A 442 46.07 -26.50 -4.06
C PHE A 442 47.38 -27.20 -3.76
N PHE A 443 47.37 -28.45 -3.33
CA PHE A 443 48.58 -29.22 -3.17
C PHE A 443 49.25 -29.60 -4.50
N SER A 444 48.48 -29.98 -5.54
CA SER A 444 49.02 -30.21 -6.88
C SER A 444 49.55 -28.90 -7.51
N LEU A 445 48.90 -27.76 -7.28
CA LEU A 445 49.39 -26.45 -7.70
C LEU A 445 50.74 -26.12 -7.03
N GLY A 446 50.86 -26.36 -5.71
CA GLY A 446 52.11 -26.17 -4.98
C GLY A 446 53.23 -26.99 -5.54
N PHE A 447 52.97 -28.27 -5.81
CA PHE A 447 53.97 -29.18 -6.39
C PHE A 447 54.35 -28.75 -7.82
N ALA A 448 53.40 -28.33 -8.66
CA ALA A 448 53.65 -27.87 -10.01
C ALA A 448 54.46 -26.55 -10.07
N LEU A 449 54.28 -25.66 -9.11
CA LEU A 449 55.03 -24.40 -9.02
C LEU A 449 56.38 -24.51 -8.36
N LEU A 450 56.72 -25.63 -7.73
CA LEU A 450 57.99 -25.85 -7.03
C LEU A 450 59.25 -25.64 -7.91
N PRO A 451 59.33 -26.15 -9.16
CA PRO A 451 60.47 -25.85 -10.03
C PRO A 451 60.54 -24.38 -10.44
N LEU A 452 59.40 -23.70 -10.52
CA LEU A 452 59.28 -22.34 -10.93
C LEU A 452 59.71 -21.34 -9.80
N SER A 453 59.65 -21.77 -8.56
CA SER A 453 60.09 -20.99 -7.40
C SER A 453 61.60 -20.65 -7.39
N ARG A 454 62.40 -21.24 -8.31
CA ARG A 454 63.82 -20.86 -8.52
C ARG A 454 63.97 -19.62 -9.39
N PHE A 455 62.93 -19.28 -10.17
CA PHE A 455 62.95 -18.22 -11.18
C PHE A 455 61.99 -17.06 -10.82
N ILE A 456 61.00 -17.31 -10.00
CA ILE A 456 59.92 -16.39 -9.68
C ILE A 456 59.94 -16.11 -8.18
N ALA A 457 59.79 -14.82 -7.81
CA ALA A 457 59.69 -14.40 -6.43
C ALA A 457 58.39 -14.92 -5.77
N ASN A 458 58.43 -15.18 -4.47
CA ASN A 458 57.30 -15.75 -3.69
C ASN A 458 56.03 -14.87 -3.79
N GLU A 459 56.15 -13.56 -3.95
CA GLU A 459 55.04 -12.62 -4.10
C GLU A 459 54.22 -12.93 -5.34
N ASN A 460 54.86 -13.26 -6.45
CA ASN A 460 54.18 -13.62 -7.70
C ASN A 460 53.50 -15.02 -7.60
N ILE A 461 54.06 -15.92 -6.84
CA ILE A 461 53.44 -17.23 -6.58
C ILE A 461 52.14 -17.05 -5.77
N ILE A 462 52.13 -16.12 -4.79
CA ILE A 462 50.94 -15.75 -4.02
C ILE A 462 49.82 -15.28 -4.95
N MET A 463 50.13 -14.46 -5.98
CA MET A 463 49.13 -13.99 -6.94
C MET A 463 48.50 -15.14 -7.73
N VAL A 464 49.28 -16.17 -8.10
CA VAL A 464 48.76 -17.36 -8.75
C VAL A 464 47.80 -18.13 -7.84
N TYR A 465 48.13 -18.29 -6.56
CA TYR A 465 47.24 -18.89 -5.59
C TYR A 465 45.93 -18.10 -5.43
N PHE A 466 46.01 -16.78 -5.43
CA PHE A 466 44.84 -15.90 -5.41
C PHE A 466 43.94 -16.14 -6.62
N LEU A 467 44.52 -16.22 -7.82
CA LEU A 467 43.76 -16.46 -9.04
C LEU A 467 43.04 -17.82 -8.97
N PHE A 468 43.72 -18.86 -8.47
CA PHE A 468 43.11 -20.18 -8.30
C PHE A 468 42.03 -20.23 -7.23
N ILE A 469 42.13 -19.45 -6.13
CA ILE A 469 41.05 -19.27 -5.14
C ILE A 469 39.81 -18.71 -5.82
N ILE A 470 39.96 -17.69 -6.66
CA ILE A 470 38.87 -17.06 -7.40
C ILE A 470 38.22 -18.04 -8.38
N LEU A 471 39.02 -18.75 -9.17
CA LEU A 471 38.56 -19.70 -10.21
C LEU A 471 37.84 -20.92 -9.61
N THR A 472 38.38 -21.53 -8.57
CA THR A 472 37.81 -22.74 -7.94
C THR A 472 36.51 -22.45 -7.19
N ASN A 473 36.33 -21.21 -6.70
CA ASN A 473 35.16 -20.82 -5.91
C ASN A 473 34.05 -20.13 -6.70
N ARG A 474 34.24 -19.94 -8.00
CA ARG A 474 33.24 -19.27 -8.87
C ARG A 474 31.82 -19.90 -8.79
N HIS A 475 31.69 -21.18 -8.45
CA HIS A 475 30.41 -21.91 -8.41
C HIS A 475 30.09 -22.57 -7.06
N ARG A 476 30.91 -22.38 -6.03
CA ARG A 476 30.80 -23.04 -4.73
C ARG A 476 30.52 -22.00 -3.64
N GLY A 477 29.59 -22.25 -2.75
CA GLY A 477 29.15 -21.26 -1.73
C GLY A 477 30.25 -20.81 -0.75
N LEU A 478 29.88 -19.86 0.12
CA LEU A 478 30.77 -19.16 1.07
C LEU A 478 31.65 -20.11 1.89
N VAL A 479 31.08 -21.19 2.44
CA VAL A 479 31.80 -22.19 3.27
C VAL A 479 32.89 -22.90 2.49
N SER A 480 32.63 -23.28 1.24
CA SER A 480 33.64 -23.92 0.38
C SER A 480 34.79 -22.97 0.02
N ALA A 481 34.50 -21.68 -0.07
CA ALA A 481 35.49 -20.66 -0.38
C ALA A 481 36.44 -20.37 0.78
N THR A 482 35.92 -20.32 2.00
CA THR A 482 36.76 -20.16 3.20
C THR A 482 37.68 -21.35 3.41
N ILE A 483 37.18 -22.58 3.17
CA ILE A 483 37.97 -23.81 3.24
C ILE A 483 39.03 -23.81 2.12
N ALA A 484 38.72 -23.38 0.92
CA ALA A 484 39.69 -23.28 -0.17
C ALA A 484 40.81 -22.27 0.14
N ALA A 485 40.47 -21.11 0.67
CA ALA A 485 41.48 -20.12 1.12
C ALA A 485 42.40 -20.70 2.18
N LEU A 486 41.86 -21.45 3.15
CA LEU A 486 42.64 -22.13 4.16
C LEU A 486 43.62 -23.15 3.55
N PHE A 487 43.15 -24.02 2.62
CA PHE A 487 44.01 -24.99 1.99
C PHE A 487 45.05 -24.37 1.04
N ALA A 488 44.70 -23.29 0.37
CA ALA A 488 45.64 -22.50 -0.41
C ALA A 488 46.78 -21.96 0.46
N THR A 489 46.44 -21.39 1.62
CA THR A 489 47.37 -20.86 2.60
C THR A 489 48.28 -21.95 3.14
N ILE A 490 47.75 -23.09 3.58
CA ILE A 490 48.51 -24.23 4.11
C ILE A 490 49.44 -24.78 3.03
N SER A 491 48.98 -24.95 1.80
CA SER A 491 49.78 -25.42 0.68
C SER A 491 50.91 -24.45 0.34
N PHE A 492 50.62 -23.15 0.21
CA PHE A 492 51.66 -22.16 -0.05
C PHE A 492 52.73 -22.14 1.03
N TYR A 493 52.34 -22.20 2.30
CA TYR A 493 53.27 -22.26 3.46
C TYR A 493 54.19 -23.49 3.35
N PHE A 494 53.63 -24.66 3.15
CA PHE A 494 54.33 -25.91 3.12
C PHE A 494 55.38 -26.00 1.99
N PHE A 495 55.10 -25.49 0.80
CA PHE A 495 55.98 -25.62 -0.34
C PHE A 495 56.98 -24.46 -0.53
N PHE A 496 56.65 -23.23 -0.13
CA PHE A 496 57.44 -22.05 -0.50
C PHE A 496 58.11 -21.30 0.65
N ILE A 497 57.71 -21.52 1.91
CA ILE A 497 58.32 -20.84 3.06
C ILE A 497 59.41 -21.70 3.69
N ALA A 498 60.55 -21.07 3.99
CA ALA A 498 61.67 -21.76 4.62
C ALA A 498 61.43 -21.93 6.14
N PRO A 499 61.74 -23.10 6.75
CA PRO A 499 62.26 -24.31 6.14
C PRO A 499 61.15 -25.07 5.39
N ARG A 500 61.36 -25.34 4.10
CA ARG A 500 60.40 -26.03 3.23
C ARG A 500 60.02 -27.41 3.78
N PHE A 501 58.77 -27.83 3.50
CA PHE A 501 58.18 -29.09 3.97
C PHE A 501 58.06 -29.21 5.50
N SER A 502 58.05 -28.06 6.19
CA SER A 502 57.88 -27.97 7.64
C SER A 502 56.78 -26.95 7.99
N PHE A 503 56.15 -27.14 9.13
CA PHE A 503 55.16 -26.20 9.66
C PHE A 503 55.73 -25.31 10.80
N ALA A 504 57.05 -25.14 10.84
CA ALA A 504 57.68 -24.26 11.86
C ALA A 504 57.47 -22.79 11.48
N VAL A 505 56.71 -22.05 12.28
CA VAL A 505 56.44 -20.60 12.08
C VAL A 505 57.67 -19.82 12.49
N SER A 506 58.49 -19.37 11.51
CA SER A 506 59.70 -18.62 11.75
C SER A 506 59.51 -17.08 11.66
N ASP A 507 58.41 -16.59 11.12
CA ASP A 507 58.26 -15.15 10.84
C ASP A 507 56.83 -14.65 10.95
N LEU A 508 56.60 -13.63 11.75
CA LEU A 508 55.30 -13.01 12.01
C LEU A 508 54.71 -12.33 10.75
N GLN A 509 55.56 -11.96 9.77
CA GLN A 509 55.14 -11.31 8.52
C GLN A 509 54.23 -12.19 7.67
N TYR A 510 54.41 -13.49 7.66
CA TYR A 510 53.59 -14.42 6.91
C TYR A 510 52.19 -14.59 7.50
N LEU A 511 52.00 -14.35 8.81
CA LEU A 511 50.71 -14.42 9.47
C LEU A 511 49.79 -13.30 8.99
N LEU A 512 50.34 -12.11 8.72
CA LEU A 512 49.60 -10.99 8.09
C LEU A 512 49.18 -11.33 6.66
N THR A 513 50.07 -11.93 5.88
CA THR A 513 49.77 -12.37 4.51
C THR A 513 48.61 -13.41 4.48
N PHE A 514 48.57 -14.32 5.44
CA PHE A 514 47.50 -15.29 5.60
C PHE A 514 46.18 -14.66 5.97
N ALA A 515 46.18 -13.70 6.88
CA ALA A 515 44.97 -12.96 7.25
C ALA A 515 44.42 -12.18 6.06
N ILE A 516 45.28 -11.58 5.24
CA ILE A 516 44.87 -10.86 4.03
C ILE A 516 44.34 -11.84 2.97
N MET A 517 44.98 -12.96 2.70
CA MET A 517 44.52 -13.97 1.76
C MET A 517 43.14 -14.53 2.12
N ALA A 518 42.94 -14.89 3.39
CA ALA A 518 41.65 -15.36 3.90
C ALA A 518 40.58 -14.26 3.82
N GLY A 519 40.94 -13.02 4.20
CA GLY A 519 40.02 -11.88 4.16
C GLY A 519 39.56 -11.51 2.76
N VAL A 520 40.47 -11.39 1.80
CA VAL A 520 40.13 -11.06 0.39
C VAL A 520 39.35 -12.18 -0.26
N GLY A 521 39.70 -13.45 -0.01
CA GLY A 521 38.95 -14.60 -0.52
C GLY A 521 37.49 -14.63 -0.02
N THR A 522 37.27 -14.30 1.25
CA THR A 522 35.91 -14.22 1.83
C THR A 522 35.14 -13.00 1.31
N LEU A 523 35.78 -11.85 1.20
CA LEU A 523 35.17 -10.61 0.71
C LEU A 523 34.72 -10.75 -0.77
N PHE A 524 35.56 -11.35 -1.60
CA PHE A 524 35.24 -11.62 -3.01
C PHE A 524 34.02 -12.55 -3.16
N ASN A 525 33.88 -13.54 -2.29
CA ASN A 525 32.73 -14.44 -2.30
C ASN A 525 31.45 -13.78 -1.78
N LEU A 526 31.51 -12.87 -0.84
CA LEU A 526 30.37 -12.06 -0.39
C LEU A 526 29.85 -11.19 -1.53
N VAL A 527 30.74 -10.52 -2.26
CA VAL A 527 30.39 -9.66 -3.40
C VAL A 527 29.77 -10.51 -4.53
N ASN A 528 30.38 -11.62 -4.90
CA ASN A 528 29.82 -12.51 -5.93
C ASN A 528 28.50 -13.17 -5.53
N GLY A 529 28.29 -13.44 -4.25
CA GLY A 529 27.04 -13.94 -3.71
C GLY A 529 25.89 -12.94 -3.93
N ASN A 530 26.11 -11.68 -3.61
CA ASN A 530 25.15 -10.61 -3.81
C ASN A 530 24.82 -10.35 -5.29
N LEU A 531 25.83 -10.33 -6.16
CA LEU A 531 25.63 -10.16 -7.61
C LEU A 531 24.80 -11.29 -8.23
N ARG A 532 24.96 -12.52 -7.76
CA ARG A 532 24.17 -13.66 -8.22
C ARG A 532 22.73 -13.60 -7.72
N TYR A 533 22.53 -13.20 -6.48
CA TYR A 533 21.19 -13.01 -5.93
C TYR A 533 20.40 -11.98 -6.76
N GLN A 534 21.02 -10.85 -7.10
CA GLN A 534 20.40 -9.83 -7.95
C GLN A 534 20.11 -10.35 -9.37
N ALA A 535 21.04 -11.09 -9.99
CA ALA A 535 20.84 -11.67 -11.31
C ALA A 535 19.73 -12.74 -11.34
N GLN A 536 19.57 -13.50 -10.26
CA GLN A 536 18.54 -14.51 -10.14
C GLN A 536 17.16 -13.88 -9.89
N LYS A 537 17.11 -12.78 -9.11
CA LYS A 537 15.91 -11.97 -8.90
C LYS A 537 15.39 -11.40 -10.23
N GLN A 538 16.27 -10.85 -11.07
CA GLN A 538 15.89 -10.35 -12.40
C GLN A 538 15.38 -11.45 -13.34
N ARG A 539 15.99 -12.64 -13.32
CA ARG A 539 15.53 -13.76 -14.15
C ARG A 539 14.14 -14.26 -13.73
N ASN A 540 13.88 -14.33 -12.43
CA ASN A 540 12.57 -14.75 -11.92
C ASN A 540 11.48 -13.70 -12.26
N LEU A 541 11.81 -12.41 -12.19
CA LEU A 541 10.91 -11.32 -12.60
C LEU A 541 10.58 -11.41 -14.10
N HIS A 542 11.58 -11.68 -14.96
CA HIS A 542 11.37 -11.85 -16.39
C HIS A 542 10.56 -13.10 -16.76
N GLN A 543 10.64 -14.16 -15.95
CA GLN A 543 9.81 -15.36 -16.15
C GLN A 543 8.36 -15.12 -15.72
N GLN A 544 8.12 -14.36 -14.67
CA GLN A 544 6.76 -13.97 -14.25
C GLN A 544 6.07 -13.04 -15.26
N ILE A 545 6.82 -12.09 -15.84
CA ILE A 545 6.30 -11.21 -16.91
C ILE A 545 5.99 -11.97 -18.20
N ARG A 546 6.66 -13.08 -18.48
CA ARG A 546 6.34 -13.92 -19.66
C ARG A 546 5.15 -14.86 -19.46
N GLN A 547 4.68 -15.05 -18.24
CA GLN A 547 3.53 -15.90 -17.92
C GLN A 547 2.23 -15.09 -17.70
N LEU A 548 2.31 -13.75 -17.67
CA LEU A 548 1.21 -12.78 -17.79
C LEU A 548 1.01 -12.38 -19.25
#